data_74108790d15d57b7305496a2f429912c
#
_entry.id   74108790d15d57b7305496a2f429912c
#
_cell.length_a   1.000
_cell.length_b   1.000
_cell.length_c   1.000
_cell.angle_alpha   90.00
_cell.angle_beta   90.00
_cell.angle_gamma   90.00
#
_symmetry.space_group_name_H-M   'P 1'
#
loop_
_entity.id
_entity.type
_entity.pdbx_description
1 polymer ?
#
loop_
_entity_poly.entity_id
_entity_poly.type
_entity_poly.pdbx_seq_one_letter_code
_entity_poly.pdbx_strand_id
1 'polypeptide(L)'
;MQHYVDQHDGGYWIAGTRVSLDSVVSAFLEGLSPESIADSFETLTLEQVFGALAYYLKHRPEIDVYLQQSEADFDEVCHRLREAHPLLCQKLEAARQRTETEPA
;
A
#
# COMPACT_ATOMS: atom_id res chain seq x y z
N MET A 1 -5.09 -24.59 1.36
CA MET A 1 -5.09 -23.22 1.93
C MET A 1 -5.29 -22.23 0.79
N GLN A 2 -6.19 -21.28 0.97
CA GLN A 2 -6.45 -20.29 -0.08
C GLN A 2 -5.27 -19.32 -0.21
N HIS A 3 -5.03 -18.90 -1.44
CA HIS A 3 -3.96 -18.00 -1.79
C HIS A 3 -4.52 -16.57 -1.86
N TYR A 4 -4.10 -15.70 -0.95
CA TYR A 4 -4.63 -14.34 -0.87
C TYR A 4 -3.69 -13.26 -1.42
N VAL A 5 -2.42 -13.57 -1.57
CA VAL A 5 -1.43 -12.60 -2.03
C VAL A 5 -0.62 -13.20 -3.18
N ASP A 6 -0.54 -12.45 -4.27
CA ASP A 6 0.31 -12.79 -5.43
C ASP A 6 1.54 -11.89 -5.42
N GLN A 7 2.65 -12.45 -5.85
CA GLN A 7 3.89 -11.70 -6.00
C GLN A 7 4.27 -11.67 -7.49
N HIS A 8 4.22 -10.50 -8.10
CA HIS A 8 4.60 -10.33 -9.49
C HIS A 8 4.97 -8.87 -9.77
N ASP A 9 5.67 -8.65 -10.88
CA ASP A 9 6.09 -7.31 -11.32
C ASP A 9 6.80 -6.51 -10.22
N GLY A 10 7.56 -7.23 -9.38
CA GLY A 10 8.32 -6.60 -8.31
C GLY A 10 7.50 -6.16 -7.10
N GLY A 11 6.24 -6.57 -7.00
CA GLY A 11 5.36 -6.18 -5.91
C GLY A 11 4.48 -7.29 -5.40
N TYR A 12 3.76 -6.98 -4.34
CA TYR A 12 2.79 -7.87 -3.70
C TYR A 12 1.39 -7.34 -3.98
N TRP A 13 0.49 -8.23 -4.40
CA TRP A 13 -0.87 -7.87 -4.81
C TRP A 13 -1.88 -8.77 -4.12
N ILE A 14 -3.06 -8.23 -3.84
CA ILE A 14 -4.16 -9.06 -3.34
C ILE A 14 -4.65 -9.92 -4.51
N ALA A 15 -4.64 -11.23 -4.32
CA ALA A 15 -4.94 -12.19 -5.38
C ALA A 15 -6.29 -11.89 -6.04
N GLY A 16 -6.27 -11.83 -7.37
CA GLY A 16 -7.47 -11.58 -8.17
C GLY A 16 -7.89 -10.12 -8.23
N THR A 17 -7.09 -9.20 -7.69
CA THR A 17 -7.41 -7.76 -7.71
C THR A 17 -6.23 -6.96 -8.20
N ARG A 18 -6.45 -5.65 -8.40
CA ARG A 18 -5.39 -4.69 -8.70
C ARG A 18 -4.95 -3.93 -7.47
N VAL A 19 -5.43 -4.31 -6.29
CA VAL A 19 -5.07 -3.66 -5.03
C VAL A 19 -3.76 -4.24 -4.55
N SER A 20 -2.79 -3.36 -4.26
CA SER A 20 -1.49 -3.79 -3.74
C SER A 20 -1.60 -4.14 -2.26
N LEU A 21 -0.75 -5.07 -1.83
CA LEU A 21 -0.63 -5.41 -0.42
C LEU A 21 -0.22 -4.19 0.41
N ASP A 22 0.64 -3.33 -0.15
CA ASP A 22 1.10 -2.10 0.50
C ASP A 22 -0.07 -1.24 0.97
N SER A 23 -1.09 -1.08 0.13
CA SER A 23 -2.25 -0.25 0.45
C SER A 23 -2.98 -0.77 1.68
N VAL A 24 -3.18 -2.08 1.75
CA VAL A 24 -3.87 -2.72 2.88
C VAL A 24 -3.01 -2.64 4.14
N VAL A 25 -1.72 -2.95 4.04
CA VAL A 25 -0.81 -2.94 5.19
C VAL A 25 -0.65 -1.51 5.73
N SER A 26 -0.48 -0.52 4.86
CA SER A 26 -0.37 0.88 5.28
C SER A 26 -1.60 1.33 6.05
N ALA A 27 -2.79 1.00 5.57
CA ALA A 27 -4.05 1.34 6.25
C ALA A 27 -4.12 0.67 7.63
N PHE A 28 -3.71 -0.60 7.70
CA PHE A 28 -3.68 -1.32 8.97
C PHE A 28 -2.71 -0.68 9.97
N LEU A 29 -1.51 -0.33 9.52
CA LEU A 29 -0.49 0.29 10.37
C LEU A 29 -0.89 1.70 10.82
N GLU A 30 -1.74 2.37 10.07
CA GLU A 30 -2.32 3.66 10.45
C GLU A 30 -3.44 3.54 11.49
N GLY A 31 -3.85 2.32 11.80
CA GLY A 31 -4.83 2.07 12.85
C GLY A 31 -6.23 1.71 12.35
N LEU A 32 -6.43 1.55 11.04
CA LEU A 32 -7.74 1.12 10.55
C LEU A 32 -7.99 -0.34 10.87
N SER A 33 -9.24 -0.64 11.22
CA SER A 33 -9.65 -2.03 11.41
C SER A 33 -9.78 -2.75 10.07
N PRO A 34 -9.72 -4.08 10.04
CA PRO A 34 -9.93 -4.82 8.79
C PRO A 34 -11.27 -4.50 8.13
N GLU A 35 -12.31 -4.27 8.89
CA GLU A 35 -13.63 -3.89 8.38
C GLU A 35 -13.57 -2.54 7.66
N SER A 36 -12.90 -1.56 8.25
CA SER A 36 -12.73 -0.23 7.63
C SER A 36 -11.91 -0.31 6.37
N ILE A 37 -10.89 -1.17 6.36
CA ILE A 37 -10.07 -1.39 5.17
C ILE A 37 -10.91 -1.98 4.04
N ALA A 38 -11.75 -2.98 4.34
CA ALA A 38 -12.63 -3.57 3.34
C ALA A 38 -13.62 -2.55 2.78
N ASP A 39 -14.13 -1.66 3.63
CA ASP A 39 -15.02 -0.58 3.19
C ASP A 39 -14.31 0.43 2.28
N SER A 40 -13.02 0.66 2.51
CA SER A 40 -12.24 1.62 1.72
C SER A 40 -11.91 1.11 0.33
N PHE A 41 -11.86 -0.20 0.13
CA PHE A 41 -11.51 -0.82 -1.15
C PHE A 41 -12.70 -1.64 -1.66
N GLU A 42 -13.46 -1.07 -2.57
CA GLU A 42 -14.71 -1.69 -3.08
C GLU A 42 -14.51 -3.10 -3.64
N THR A 43 -13.33 -3.38 -4.18
CA THR A 43 -13.05 -4.67 -4.81
C THR A 43 -12.57 -5.72 -3.81
N LEU A 44 -12.37 -5.36 -2.55
CA LEU A 44 -11.90 -6.29 -1.53
C LEU A 44 -13.04 -6.75 -0.63
N THR A 45 -13.06 -8.05 -0.34
CA THR A 45 -13.94 -8.61 0.69
C THR A 45 -13.20 -8.57 2.03
N LEU A 46 -13.96 -8.71 3.12
CA LEU A 46 -13.36 -8.81 4.45
C LEU A 46 -12.43 -10.01 4.56
N GLU A 47 -12.79 -11.13 3.93
CA GLU A 47 -11.94 -12.32 3.90
C GLU A 47 -10.58 -12.02 3.25
N GLN A 48 -10.59 -11.31 2.14
CA GLN A 48 -9.34 -10.93 1.44
C GLN A 48 -8.48 -10.02 2.30
N VAL A 49 -9.07 -9.08 3.02
CA VAL A 49 -8.34 -8.19 3.92
C VAL A 49 -7.69 -9.00 5.04
N PHE A 50 -8.42 -9.88 5.70
CA PHE A 50 -7.86 -10.74 6.75
C PHE A 50 -6.76 -11.66 6.20
N GLY A 51 -6.97 -12.23 5.01
CA GLY A 51 -5.96 -13.08 4.37
C GLY A 51 -4.67 -12.32 4.05
N ALA A 52 -4.82 -11.09 3.55
CA ALA A 52 -3.68 -10.23 3.24
C ALA A 52 -2.91 -9.85 4.51
N LEU A 53 -3.60 -9.49 5.57
CA LEU A 53 -2.97 -9.14 6.85
C LEU A 53 -2.29 -10.36 7.49
N ALA A 54 -2.90 -11.54 7.39
CA ALA A 54 -2.28 -12.78 7.88
C ALA A 54 -0.98 -13.06 7.12
N TYR A 55 -0.99 -12.88 5.81
CA TYR A 55 0.21 -13.02 4.99
C TYR A 55 1.29 -12.04 5.41
N TYR A 56 0.92 -10.78 5.61
CA TYR A 56 1.86 -9.75 6.08
C TYR A 56 2.50 -10.15 7.42
N LEU A 57 1.69 -10.57 8.39
CA LEU A 57 2.19 -10.93 9.71
C LEU A 57 3.12 -12.14 9.65
N LYS A 58 2.85 -13.09 8.76
CA LYS A 58 3.70 -14.27 8.57
C LYS A 58 5.04 -13.92 7.91
N HIS A 59 5.03 -12.96 6.98
CA HIS A 59 6.22 -12.57 6.22
C HIS A 59 6.69 -11.16 6.55
N ARG A 60 6.44 -10.72 7.78
CA ARG A 60 6.65 -9.34 8.20
C ARG A 60 8.05 -8.79 7.90
N PRO A 61 9.16 -9.51 8.21
CA PRO A 61 10.48 -8.95 7.93
C PRO A 61 10.70 -8.63 6.44
N GLU A 62 10.28 -9.52 5.56
CA GLU A 62 10.44 -9.36 4.12
C GLU A 62 9.59 -8.21 3.59
N ILE A 63 8.36 -8.12 4.06
CA ILE A 63 7.43 -7.10 3.60
C ILE A 63 7.81 -5.73 4.16
N ASP A 64 8.28 -5.66 5.40
CA ASP A 64 8.72 -4.38 5.97
C ASP A 64 9.90 -3.81 5.18
N VAL A 65 10.84 -4.64 4.76
CA VAL A 65 11.94 -4.22 3.89
C VAL A 65 11.41 -3.72 2.54
N TYR A 66 10.47 -4.44 1.95
CA TYR A 66 9.85 -4.05 0.70
C TYR A 66 9.16 -2.69 0.81
N LEU A 67 8.40 -2.46 1.89
CA LEU A 67 7.71 -1.19 2.11
C LEU A 67 8.70 -0.04 2.28
N GLN A 68 9.80 -0.27 3.01
CA GLN A 68 10.84 0.75 3.19
C GLN A 68 11.51 1.10 1.87
N GLN A 69 11.79 0.11 1.04
CA GLN A 69 12.40 0.34 -0.27
C GLN A 69 11.46 1.12 -1.19
N SER A 70 10.17 0.81 -1.15
CA SER A 70 9.17 1.53 -1.94
C SER A 70 9.08 3.00 -1.54
N GLU A 71 9.15 3.31 -0.24
CA GLU A 71 9.19 4.69 0.24
C GLU A 71 10.46 5.41 -0.20
N ALA A 72 11.62 4.76 -0.05
CA ALA A 72 12.89 5.35 -0.46
C ALA A 72 12.90 5.63 -1.96
N ASP A 73 12.39 4.71 -2.77
CA ASP A 73 12.29 4.90 -4.21
C ASP A 73 11.38 6.07 -4.56
N PHE A 74 10.25 6.20 -3.87
CA PHE A 74 9.34 7.32 -4.07
C PHE A 74 10.02 8.64 -3.72
N ASP A 75 10.72 8.71 -2.60
CA ASP A 75 11.43 9.92 -2.17
C ASP A 75 12.52 10.31 -3.17
N GLU A 76 13.25 9.34 -3.71
CA GLU A 76 14.25 9.58 -4.73
C GLU A 76 13.64 10.15 -6.01
N VAL A 77 12.53 9.56 -6.46
CA VAL A 77 11.81 10.05 -7.64
C VAL A 77 11.31 11.47 -7.39
N CYS A 78 10.75 11.75 -6.22
CA CYS A 78 10.30 13.10 -5.87
C CYS A 78 11.44 14.10 -5.88
N HIS A 79 12.62 13.70 -5.38
CA HIS A 79 13.80 14.56 -5.37
C HIS A 79 14.22 14.93 -6.79
N ARG A 80 14.25 13.96 -7.68
CA ARG A 80 14.57 14.19 -9.10
C ARG A 80 13.53 15.07 -9.78
N LEU A 81 12.24 14.84 -9.50
CA LEU A 81 11.16 15.65 -10.05
C LEU A 81 11.18 17.06 -9.52
N ARG A 82 11.59 17.25 -8.25
CA ARG A 82 11.69 18.58 -7.66
C ARG A 82 12.71 19.45 -8.39
N GLU A 83 13.79 18.84 -8.85
CA GLU A 83 14.80 19.56 -9.62
C GLU A 83 14.36 19.86 -11.04
N ALA A 84 13.65 18.91 -11.70
CA ALA A 84 13.23 19.01 -13.07
C ALA A 84 11.82 19.60 -13.23
N HIS A 85 10.89 19.22 -12.35
CA HIS A 85 9.47 19.59 -12.43
C HIS A 85 8.91 19.83 -11.03
N PRO A 86 9.25 20.96 -10.38
CA PRO A 86 8.85 21.20 -8.98
C PRO A 86 7.34 21.13 -8.73
N LEU A 87 6.55 21.67 -9.67
CA LEU A 87 5.08 21.67 -9.51
C LEU A 87 4.49 20.28 -9.57
N LEU A 88 5.03 19.41 -10.41
CA LEU A 88 4.57 18.03 -10.51
C LEU A 88 4.85 17.28 -9.22
N CYS A 89 6.05 17.46 -8.66
CA CYS A 89 6.42 16.84 -7.39
C CYS A 89 5.48 17.29 -6.26
N GLN A 90 5.19 18.59 -6.20
CA GLN A 90 4.25 19.13 -5.20
C GLN A 90 2.85 18.50 -5.33
N LYS A 91 2.38 18.32 -6.55
CA LYS A 91 1.08 17.68 -6.79
C LYS A 91 1.06 16.23 -6.35
N LEU A 92 2.15 15.50 -6.59
CA LEU A 92 2.26 14.10 -6.16
C LEU A 92 2.30 13.98 -4.65
N GLU A 93 3.05 14.86 -3.99
CA GLU A 93 3.12 14.88 -2.52
C GLU A 93 1.77 15.24 -1.91
N ALA A 94 1.06 16.22 -2.48
CA ALA A 94 -0.26 16.61 -2.01
C ALA A 94 -1.27 15.47 -2.17
N ALA A 95 -1.22 14.75 -3.29
CA ALA A 95 -2.09 13.60 -3.51
C ALA A 95 -1.81 12.49 -2.52
N ARG A 96 -0.52 12.22 -2.23
CA ARG A 96 -0.12 11.21 -1.25
C ARG A 96 -0.61 11.59 0.15
N GLN A 97 -0.39 12.84 0.56
CA GLN A 97 -0.83 13.32 1.88
C GLN A 97 -2.35 13.26 2.02
N ARG A 98 -3.07 13.62 0.96
CA ARG A 98 -4.54 13.57 0.97
C ARG A 98 -5.03 12.14 1.17
N THR A 99 -4.39 11.16 0.53
CA THR A 99 -4.73 9.75 0.69
C THR A 99 -4.46 9.27 2.12
N GLU A 100 -3.38 9.75 2.74
CA GLU A 100 -3.00 9.36 4.09
C GLU A 100 -3.85 10.02 5.17
N THR A 101 -4.33 11.25 4.93
CA THR A 101 -5.00 12.06 5.96
C THR A 101 -6.51 12.06 5.87
N GLU A 102 -7.11 11.66 4.75
CA GLU A 102 -8.56 11.59 4.64
C GLU A 102 -9.10 10.48 5.52
N PRO A 103 -10.10 10.78 6.38
CA PRO A 103 -10.78 9.73 7.13
C PRO A 103 -11.53 8.83 6.18
N ALA A 104 -11.44 7.54 6.45
CA ALA A 104 -12.10 6.52 5.64
C ALA A 104 -13.63 6.65 5.72
#